data_9bba03c7f04e8cd9a5441ecf6182bd1a
#
_entry.id   9bba03c7f04e8cd9a5441ecf6182bd1a
#
_cell.length_a   1.000
_cell.length_b   1.000
_cell.length_c   1.000
_cell.angle_alpha   90.00
_cell.angle_beta   90.00
_cell.angle_gamma   90.00
#
_symmetry.space_group_name_H-M   'P 1'
#
loop_
_entity.id
_entity.type
_entity.pdbx_description
1 polymer ?
#
loop_
_entity_poly.entity_id
_entity_poly.type
_entity_poly.pdbx_seq_one_letter_code
_entity_poly.pdbx_strand_id
1 'polypeptide(L)'
;IRAVRDLLVSKTYIRSDRAMPSYLALIPLIYYRFHHPAKFAANQDMAAYLLRVLVTGVFGGSPDNLIDKLVRNIQEQQDFVLSEIYGVIRAEGRSLEITPAVIFDQYYGSRTIHLFFNLWYRDFDYSPALDANGPQVDHIFPQSLLKTVKDINPESGKRNILHYRAEHRDQLANCMLLTAEENGFSGKCDKPPAEWFARSRFSSDATHKRYLQIHLIPDDPELWKLE
;
A
#
# COMPACT_ATOMS: atom_id res chain seq x y z
N ILE A 1 -16.36 8.45 16.04
CA ILE A 1 -15.08 7.74 15.74
C ILE A 1 -15.36 6.31 15.27
N ARG A 2 -16.14 5.46 16.01
CA ARG A 2 -16.41 4.06 15.60
C ARG A 2 -16.93 3.94 14.17
N ALA A 3 -17.94 4.72 13.78
CA ALA A 3 -18.52 4.67 12.44
C ALA A 3 -17.50 5.02 11.33
N VAL A 4 -16.54 5.93 11.60
CA VAL A 4 -15.47 6.27 10.65
C VAL A 4 -14.46 5.12 10.56
N ARG A 5 -14.11 4.47 11.69
CA ARG A 5 -13.30 3.26 11.69
C ARG A 5 -13.97 2.13 10.90
N ASP A 6 -15.27 1.92 11.12
CA ASP A 6 -16.00 0.86 10.44
C ASP A 6 -16.09 1.11 8.93
N LEU A 7 -16.20 2.38 8.50
CA LEU A 7 -16.06 2.77 7.09
C LEU A 7 -14.68 2.41 6.54
N LEU A 8 -13.61 2.74 7.26
CA LEU A 8 -12.23 2.40 6.84
C LEU A 8 -12.09 0.89 6.61
N VAL A 9 -12.42 0.09 7.63
CA VAL A 9 -12.22 -1.36 7.57
C VAL A 9 -13.11 -2.04 6.53
N SER A 10 -14.41 -1.64 6.45
CA SER A 10 -15.39 -2.35 5.62
C SER A 10 -15.46 -1.89 4.17
N LYS A 11 -15.09 -0.63 3.88
CA LYS A 11 -15.27 -0.02 2.56
C LYS A 11 -13.96 0.35 1.86
N THR A 12 -12.89 0.61 2.62
CA THR A 12 -11.58 0.97 2.05
C THR A 12 -10.54 -0.12 2.24
N TYR A 13 -10.86 -1.19 2.96
CA TYR A 13 -9.94 -2.27 3.34
C TYR A 13 -8.70 -1.80 4.13
N ILE A 14 -8.70 -0.57 4.66
CA ILE A 14 -7.61 -0.06 5.51
C ILE A 14 -7.73 -0.69 6.89
N ARG A 15 -6.86 -1.66 7.18
CA ARG A 15 -6.88 -2.50 8.38
C ARG A 15 -5.65 -2.33 9.26
N SER A 16 -4.73 -1.48 8.86
CA SER A 16 -3.46 -1.25 9.55
C SER A 16 -3.11 0.23 9.48
N ASP A 17 -2.50 0.75 10.54
CA ASP A 17 -1.99 2.14 10.61
C ASP A 17 -0.98 2.44 9.50
N ARG A 18 -0.20 1.44 9.10
CA ARG A 18 0.77 1.59 8.00
C ARG A 18 0.12 1.89 6.66
N ALA A 19 -1.15 1.46 6.46
CA ALA A 19 -1.92 1.75 5.26
C ALA A 19 -2.61 3.13 5.28
N MET A 20 -2.34 3.96 6.30
CA MET A 20 -2.95 5.28 6.49
C MET A 20 -1.90 6.39 6.36
N PRO A 21 -1.57 6.86 5.14
CA PRO A 21 -0.53 7.85 4.92
C PRO A 21 -0.80 9.19 5.61
N SER A 22 -2.09 9.54 5.78
CA SER A 22 -2.49 10.77 6.47
C SER A 22 -3.83 10.62 7.19
N TYR A 23 -3.82 10.80 8.51
CA TYR A 23 -5.04 10.86 9.32
C TYR A 23 -5.86 12.14 9.11
N LEU A 24 -5.25 13.18 8.54
CA LEU A 24 -5.91 14.45 8.26
C LEU A 24 -7.08 14.28 7.28
N ALA A 25 -7.00 13.28 6.40
CA ALA A 25 -8.09 12.91 5.50
C ALA A 25 -9.40 12.52 6.23
N LEU A 26 -9.32 12.16 7.51
CA LEU A 26 -10.49 11.77 8.30
C LEU A 26 -11.23 12.96 8.89
N ILE A 27 -10.62 14.14 9.03
CA ILE A 27 -11.22 15.30 9.71
C ILE A 27 -12.54 15.70 9.07
N PRO A 28 -12.65 15.88 7.74
CA PRO A 28 -13.94 16.22 7.11
C PRO A 28 -15.01 15.15 7.34
N LEU A 29 -14.64 13.88 7.38
CA LEU A 29 -15.58 12.77 7.64
C LEU A 29 -16.02 12.70 9.08
N ILE A 30 -15.12 13.01 10.04
CA ILE A 30 -15.45 13.09 11.47
C ILE A 30 -16.44 14.23 11.69
N TYR A 31 -16.18 15.41 11.08
CA TYR A 31 -17.08 16.55 11.10
C TYR A 31 -18.45 16.17 10.53
N TYR A 32 -18.48 15.59 9.33
CA TYR A 32 -19.72 15.17 8.67
C TYR A 32 -20.50 14.15 9.52
N ARG A 33 -19.83 13.15 10.08
CA ARG A 33 -20.46 12.16 10.96
C ARG A 33 -21.06 12.79 12.22
N PHE A 34 -20.41 13.80 12.77
CA PHE A 34 -20.87 14.46 13.99
C PHE A 34 -22.14 15.28 13.74
N HIS A 35 -22.15 16.08 12.67
CA HIS A 35 -23.25 17.01 12.37
C HIS A 35 -24.40 16.38 11.57
N HIS A 36 -24.13 15.36 10.76
CA HIS A 36 -25.10 14.74 9.85
C HIS A 36 -25.11 13.21 9.95
N PRO A 37 -25.38 12.62 11.12
CA PRO A 37 -25.21 11.19 11.35
C PRO A 37 -26.05 10.28 10.45
N ALA A 38 -27.28 10.68 10.11
CA ALA A 38 -28.15 9.91 9.22
C ALA A 38 -27.67 9.94 7.77
N LYS A 39 -27.26 11.12 7.28
CA LYS A 39 -26.69 11.29 5.94
C LYS A 39 -25.36 10.56 5.80
N PHE A 40 -24.50 10.61 6.82
CA PHE A 40 -23.24 9.84 6.86
C PHE A 40 -23.51 8.35 6.69
N ALA A 41 -24.51 7.79 7.36
CA ALA A 41 -24.84 6.37 7.26
C ALA A 41 -25.33 5.96 5.85
N ALA A 42 -25.99 6.87 5.14
CA ALA A 42 -26.54 6.65 3.80
C ALA A 42 -25.53 6.93 2.67
N ASN A 43 -24.48 7.73 2.92
CA ASN A 43 -23.53 8.18 1.89
C ASN A 43 -22.62 7.04 1.44
N GLN A 44 -22.51 6.84 0.12
CA GLN A 44 -21.70 5.79 -0.50
C GLN A 44 -20.34 6.31 -1.03
N ASP A 45 -20.12 7.62 -1.06
CA ASP A 45 -19.00 8.26 -1.75
C ASP A 45 -17.75 8.43 -0.87
N MET A 46 -17.90 8.31 0.46
CA MET A 46 -16.81 8.56 1.41
C MET A 46 -15.61 7.63 1.24
N ALA A 47 -15.85 6.38 0.82
CA ALA A 47 -14.76 5.45 0.54
C ALA A 47 -13.95 5.88 -0.70
N ALA A 48 -14.64 6.33 -1.75
CA ALA A 48 -14.00 6.85 -2.97
C ALA A 48 -13.18 8.11 -2.66
N TYR A 49 -13.73 9.02 -1.84
CA TYR A 49 -12.98 10.18 -1.34
C TYR A 49 -11.70 9.75 -0.63
N LEU A 50 -11.83 8.92 0.42
CA LEU A 50 -10.68 8.51 1.23
C LEU A 50 -9.57 7.87 0.39
N LEU A 51 -9.91 6.86 -0.41
CA LEU A 51 -8.92 6.16 -1.23
C LEU A 51 -8.22 7.12 -2.19
N ARG A 52 -8.99 7.99 -2.84
CA ARG A 52 -8.43 8.94 -3.79
C ARG A 52 -7.47 9.93 -3.15
N VAL A 53 -7.89 10.60 -2.07
CA VAL A 53 -7.05 11.61 -1.40
C VAL A 53 -5.82 11.02 -0.72
N LEU A 54 -5.89 9.77 -0.25
CA LEU A 54 -4.76 9.07 0.35
C LEU A 54 -3.74 8.63 -0.71
N VAL A 55 -4.22 8.09 -1.84
CA VAL A 55 -3.38 7.66 -2.97
C VAL A 55 -2.67 8.84 -3.62
N THR A 56 -3.38 9.96 -3.82
CA THR A 56 -2.82 11.16 -4.46
C THR A 56 -2.08 12.09 -3.49
N GLY A 57 -2.07 11.78 -2.19
CA GLY A 57 -1.32 12.55 -1.19
C GLY A 57 -1.84 13.97 -0.96
N VAL A 58 -3.13 14.22 -1.19
CA VAL A 58 -3.77 15.55 -1.07
C VAL A 58 -3.45 16.26 0.24
N PHE A 59 -3.32 15.54 1.35
CA PHE A 59 -3.04 16.09 2.69
C PHE A 59 -1.54 16.15 3.02
N GLY A 60 -0.67 16.17 2.01
CA GLY A 60 0.75 16.44 2.19
C GLY A 60 1.06 17.92 2.37
N GLY A 61 2.24 18.25 2.92
CA GLY A 61 2.65 19.63 3.19
C GLY A 61 1.83 20.28 4.31
N SER A 62 1.30 21.49 4.08
CA SER A 62 0.47 22.24 5.05
C SER A 62 -1.01 22.20 4.61
N PRO A 63 -1.79 21.23 5.04
CA PRO A 63 -3.16 21.04 4.58
C PRO A 63 -4.23 21.78 5.42
N ASP A 64 -3.87 22.55 6.44
CA ASP A 64 -4.82 23.13 7.41
C ASP A 64 -5.90 23.99 6.72
N ASN A 65 -5.48 24.87 5.82
CA ASN A 65 -6.40 25.71 5.05
C ASN A 65 -7.35 24.88 4.16
N LEU A 66 -6.86 23.79 3.58
CA LEU A 66 -7.70 22.87 2.82
C LEU A 66 -8.74 22.19 3.70
N ILE A 67 -8.33 21.73 4.89
CA ILE A 67 -9.24 21.08 5.86
C ILE A 67 -10.37 22.04 6.23
N ASP A 68 -10.05 23.29 6.58
CA ASP A 68 -11.04 24.30 6.93
C ASP A 68 -12.04 24.57 5.78
N LYS A 69 -11.55 24.61 4.54
CA LYS A 69 -12.39 24.78 3.35
C LYS A 69 -13.30 23.58 3.10
N LEU A 70 -12.79 22.35 3.30
CA LEU A 70 -13.60 21.14 3.18
C LEU A 70 -14.70 21.08 4.23
N VAL A 71 -14.37 21.42 5.48
CA VAL A 71 -15.35 21.46 6.57
C VAL A 71 -16.41 22.54 6.28
N ARG A 72 -16.00 23.74 5.82
CA ARG A 72 -16.93 24.81 5.45
C ARG A 72 -17.84 24.39 4.29
N ASN A 73 -17.32 23.74 3.27
CA ASN A 73 -18.14 23.23 2.17
C ASN A 73 -19.21 22.26 2.66
N ILE A 74 -18.85 21.30 3.53
CA ILE A 74 -19.83 20.37 4.14
C ILE A 74 -20.89 21.14 4.95
N GLN A 75 -20.48 22.19 5.66
CA GLN A 75 -21.38 23.02 6.44
C GLN A 75 -22.36 23.80 5.55
N GLU A 76 -21.89 24.39 4.46
CA GLU A 76 -22.70 25.15 3.50
C GLU A 76 -23.68 24.25 2.74
N GLN A 77 -23.19 23.08 2.28
CA GLN A 77 -24.01 22.10 1.57
C GLN A 77 -24.93 21.30 2.48
N GLN A 78 -24.72 21.35 3.79
CA GLN A 78 -25.39 20.48 4.76
C GLN A 78 -25.31 18.99 4.40
N ASP A 79 -24.29 18.63 3.60
CA ASP A 79 -24.05 17.27 3.10
C ASP A 79 -22.59 17.07 2.65
N PHE A 80 -22.19 15.81 2.44
CA PHE A 80 -20.92 15.45 1.85
C PHE A 80 -21.12 15.15 0.36
N VAL A 81 -21.01 16.16 -0.48
CA VAL A 81 -21.18 16.05 -1.92
C VAL A 81 -19.81 15.87 -2.56
N LEU A 82 -19.51 14.66 -3.06
CA LEU A 82 -18.17 14.29 -3.53
C LEU A 82 -17.61 15.21 -4.64
N SER A 83 -18.45 15.62 -5.58
CA SER A 83 -18.07 16.55 -6.65
C SER A 83 -17.62 17.91 -6.13
N GLU A 84 -18.31 18.44 -5.13
CA GLU A 84 -17.98 19.71 -4.48
C GLU A 84 -16.68 19.59 -3.66
N ILE A 85 -16.54 18.52 -2.89
CA ILE A 85 -15.30 18.21 -2.15
C ILE A 85 -14.10 18.15 -3.10
N TYR A 86 -14.25 17.49 -4.25
CA TYR A 86 -13.19 17.44 -5.28
C TYR A 86 -12.96 18.79 -5.95
N GLY A 87 -14.00 19.60 -6.10
CA GLY A 87 -13.91 20.99 -6.56
C GLY A 87 -13.04 21.85 -5.66
N VAL A 88 -13.29 21.78 -4.35
CA VAL A 88 -12.50 22.50 -3.33
C VAL A 88 -11.03 22.05 -3.37
N ILE A 89 -10.76 20.74 -3.45
CA ILE A 89 -9.41 20.20 -3.49
C ILE A 89 -8.64 20.71 -4.72
N ARG A 90 -9.28 20.70 -5.89
CA ARG A 90 -8.68 21.20 -7.14
C ARG A 90 -8.44 22.71 -7.11
N ALA A 91 -9.35 23.48 -6.51
CA ALA A 91 -9.21 24.92 -6.33
C ALA A 91 -8.00 25.30 -5.47
N GLU A 92 -7.59 24.39 -4.56
CA GLU A 92 -6.36 24.53 -3.76
C GLU A 92 -5.09 24.04 -4.50
N GLY A 93 -5.18 23.78 -5.82
CA GLY A 93 -4.06 23.34 -6.63
C GLY A 93 -3.62 21.89 -6.35
N ARG A 94 -4.46 21.07 -5.69
CA ARG A 94 -4.14 19.67 -5.40
C ARG A 94 -4.68 18.74 -6.47
N SER A 95 -3.83 17.86 -7.02
CA SER A 95 -4.24 16.87 -8.00
C SER A 95 -4.99 15.71 -7.33
N LEU A 96 -6.04 15.26 -8.01
CA LEU A 96 -6.79 14.05 -7.69
C LEU A 96 -6.62 13.00 -8.78
N GLU A 97 -5.70 13.23 -9.72
CA GLU A 97 -5.45 12.32 -10.82
C GLU A 97 -4.63 11.11 -10.36
N ILE A 98 -5.12 9.92 -10.68
CA ILE A 98 -4.40 8.66 -10.45
C ILE A 98 -3.86 8.22 -11.80
N THR A 99 -2.61 8.55 -12.05
CA THR A 99 -1.88 8.11 -13.25
C THR A 99 -1.22 6.75 -13.00
N PRO A 100 -0.80 6.01 -14.05
CA PRO A 100 0.02 4.82 -13.88
C PRO A 100 1.28 5.07 -13.05
N ALA A 101 1.90 6.24 -13.18
CA ALA A 101 3.08 6.63 -12.40
C ALA A 101 2.82 6.62 -10.89
N VAL A 102 1.65 7.09 -10.43
CA VAL A 102 1.26 7.06 -9.01
C VAL A 102 1.35 5.66 -8.43
N ILE A 103 1.14 4.62 -9.24
CA ILE A 103 1.19 3.21 -8.85
C ILE A 103 2.60 2.66 -9.06
N PHE A 104 3.15 2.81 -10.28
CA PHE A 104 4.41 2.16 -10.66
C PHE A 104 5.65 2.81 -10.07
N ASP A 105 5.57 4.09 -9.65
CA ASP A 105 6.64 4.78 -8.93
C ASP A 105 6.68 4.43 -7.43
N GLN A 106 5.79 3.54 -6.96
CA GLN A 106 5.90 3.00 -5.61
C GLN A 106 7.14 2.10 -5.50
N TYR A 107 7.82 2.21 -4.38
CA TYR A 107 9.01 1.43 -4.06
C TYR A 107 8.99 1.02 -2.59
N TYR A 108 9.88 0.13 -2.19
CA TYR A 108 9.97 -0.46 -0.85
C TYR A 108 9.86 0.56 0.31
N GLY A 109 10.43 1.75 0.15
CA GLY A 109 10.39 2.83 1.15
C GLY A 109 9.23 3.83 0.98
N SER A 110 8.33 3.65 0.01
CA SER A 110 7.25 4.60 -0.23
C SER A 110 6.28 4.66 0.95
N ARG A 111 5.90 5.88 1.33
CA ARG A 111 4.94 6.12 2.42
C ARG A 111 3.57 5.48 2.16
N THR A 112 3.19 5.30 0.90
CA THR A 112 1.91 4.79 0.45
C THR A 112 1.91 3.31 0.10
N ILE A 113 3.07 2.63 0.12
CA ILE A 113 3.15 1.22 -0.32
C ILE A 113 2.21 0.30 0.46
N HIS A 114 2.08 0.50 1.78
CA HIS A 114 1.16 -0.28 2.59
C HIS A 114 -0.32 -0.03 2.24
N LEU A 115 -0.68 1.19 1.76
CA LEU A 115 -2.02 1.48 1.26
C LEU A 115 -2.30 0.67 -0.01
N PHE A 116 -1.37 0.66 -0.98
CA PHE A 116 -1.51 -0.13 -2.19
C PHE A 116 -1.60 -1.62 -1.88
N PHE A 117 -0.75 -2.14 -1.04
CA PHE A 117 -0.79 -3.54 -0.63
C PHE A 117 -2.07 -3.88 0.15
N ASN A 118 -2.58 -2.97 0.97
CA ASN A 118 -3.83 -3.20 1.66
C ASN A 118 -5.03 -3.32 0.70
N LEU A 119 -5.00 -2.59 -0.44
CA LEU A 119 -5.99 -2.72 -1.50
C LEU A 119 -5.78 -3.99 -2.35
N TRP A 120 -4.54 -4.35 -2.59
CA TRP A 120 -4.12 -5.47 -3.43
C TRP A 120 -4.34 -6.82 -2.73
N TYR A 121 -3.86 -6.92 -1.49
CA TYR A 121 -3.96 -8.13 -0.67
C TYR A 121 -5.27 -8.18 0.13
N ARG A 122 -6.42 -8.16 -0.54
CA ARG A 122 -7.75 -8.18 0.12
C ARG A 122 -7.94 -9.39 1.03
N ASP A 123 -7.42 -10.54 0.60
CA ASP A 123 -7.53 -11.83 1.29
C ASP A 123 -6.38 -12.08 2.29
N PHE A 124 -5.48 -11.13 2.47
CA PHE A 124 -4.41 -11.24 3.46
C PHE A 124 -5.01 -11.22 4.87
N ASP A 125 -4.58 -12.15 5.71
CA ASP A 125 -5.01 -12.18 7.10
C ASP A 125 -4.25 -11.13 7.93
N TYR A 126 -4.98 -10.15 8.45
CA TYR A 126 -4.44 -9.12 9.33
C TYR A 126 -4.64 -9.44 10.82
N SER A 127 -5.30 -10.55 11.17
CA SER A 127 -5.52 -10.94 12.57
C SER A 127 -4.23 -11.06 13.38
N PRO A 128 -3.12 -11.60 12.83
CA PRO A 128 -1.85 -11.66 13.52
C PRO A 128 -1.28 -10.32 13.97
N ALA A 129 -1.73 -9.19 13.38
CA ALA A 129 -1.31 -7.86 13.79
C ALA A 129 -1.68 -7.53 15.24
N LEU A 130 -2.72 -8.15 15.78
CA LEU A 130 -3.13 -8.00 17.19
C LEU A 130 -2.10 -8.58 18.15
N ASP A 131 -1.32 -9.56 17.71
CA ASP A 131 -0.29 -10.25 18.47
C ASP A 131 1.13 -9.78 18.08
N ALA A 132 1.29 -8.52 17.67
CA ALA A 132 2.53 -7.94 17.18
C ALA A 132 3.12 -8.59 15.90
N ASN A 133 2.37 -9.48 15.26
CA ASN A 133 2.74 -10.12 13.98
C ASN A 133 2.12 -9.37 12.79
N GLY A 134 2.31 -8.04 12.76
CA GLY A 134 1.71 -7.16 11.76
C GLY A 134 2.31 -7.34 10.35
N PRO A 135 1.60 -6.83 9.32
CA PRO A 135 2.07 -6.90 7.94
C PRO A 135 3.36 -6.11 7.74
N GLN A 136 4.29 -6.70 7.01
CA GLN A 136 5.56 -6.11 6.62
C GLN A 136 5.75 -6.23 5.12
N VAL A 137 6.29 -5.18 4.50
CA VAL A 137 6.75 -5.25 3.11
C VAL A 137 8.11 -5.91 3.09
N ASP A 138 8.27 -6.88 2.23
CA ASP A 138 9.53 -7.58 2.00
C ASP A 138 9.84 -7.67 0.49
N HIS A 139 11.11 -7.92 0.16
CA HIS A 139 11.55 -8.10 -1.22
C HIS A 139 11.32 -9.54 -1.67
N ILE A 140 10.70 -9.74 -2.83
CA ILE A 140 10.55 -11.07 -3.46
C ILE A 140 11.93 -11.66 -3.71
N PHE A 141 12.79 -10.93 -4.44
CA PHE A 141 14.22 -11.21 -4.56
C PHE A 141 14.97 -10.41 -3.49
N PRO A 142 15.56 -11.04 -2.47
CA PRO A 142 16.25 -10.35 -1.39
C PRO A 142 17.31 -9.37 -1.90
N GLN A 143 17.41 -8.22 -1.25
CA GLN A 143 18.43 -7.22 -1.60
C GLN A 143 19.86 -7.77 -1.51
N SER A 144 20.13 -8.61 -0.50
CA SER A 144 21.42 -9.29 -0.31
C SER A 144 21.80 -10.09 -1.54
N LEU A 145 20.86 -10.86 -2.09
CA LEU A 145 21.04 -11.66 -3.30
C LEU A 145 21.29 -10.77 -4.53
N LEU A 146 20.43 -9.76 -4.75
CA LEU A 146 20.58 -8.86 -5.92
C LEU A 146 21.89 -8.05 -5.89
N LYS A 147 22.44 -7.75 -4.72
CA LYS A 147 23.73 -7.06 -4.56
C LYS A 147 24.95 -7.97 -4.91
N THR A 148 24.77 -9.28 -5.03
CA THR A 148 25.85 -10.17 -5.47
C THR A 148 26.10 -10.10 -6.98
N VAL A 149 25.08 -9.73 -7.75
CA VAL A 149 25.18 -9.60 -9.21
C VAL A 149 25.87 -8.29 -9.57
N LYS A 150 27.00 -8.39 -10.25
CA LYS A 150 27.84 -7.23 -10.58
C LYS A 150 28.28 -7.26 -12.04
N ASP A 151 28.30 -6.09 -12.63
CA ASP A 151 28.85 -5.84 -13.96
C ASP A 151 30.34 -5.50 -13.91
N ILE A 152 31.00 -5.65 -15.06
CA ILE A 152 32.37 -5.23 -15.23
C ILE A 152 32.43 -3.72 -15.36
N ASN A 153 33.25 -3.08 -14.53
CA ASN A 153 33.56 -1.67 -14.65
C ASN A 153 34.45 -1.44 -15.89
N PRO A 154 34.01 -0.67 -16.89
CA PRO A 154 34.75 -0.47 -18.13
C PRO A 154 36.09 0.25 -17.93
N GLU A 155 36.22 1.05 -16.88
CA GLU A 155 37.45 1.82 -16.60
C GLU A 155 38.50 0.98 -15.90
N SER A 156 38.10 0.07 -15.01
CA SER A 156 39.04 -0.70 -14.18
C SER A 156 39.12 -2.18 -14.57
N GLY A 157 38.23 -2.69 -15.43
CA GLY A 157 38.11 -4.11 -15.80
C GLY A 157 37.62 -5.01 -14.64
N LYS A 158 37.31 -4.44 -13.47
CA LYS A 158 36.88 -5.20 -12.29
C LYS A 158 35.36 -5.39 -12.28
N ARG A 159 34.88 -6.55 -11.83
CA ARG A 159 33.47 -6.83 -11.65
C ARG A 159 32.99 -6.24 -10.30
N ASN A 160 32.67 -4.96 -10.26
CA ASN A 160 32.33 -4.23 -9.04
C ASN A 160 31.14 -3.24 -9.16
N ILE A 161 30.57 -3.06 -10.35
CA ILE A 161 29.36 -2.25 -10.53
C ILE A 161 28.15 -3.10 -10.18
N LEU A 162 27.25 -2.62 -9.32
CA LEU A 162 26.00 -3.31 -9.03
C LEU A 162 25.12 -3.35 -10.28
N HIS A 163 24.75 -4.56 -10.74
CA HIS A 163 23.81 -4.74 -11.83
C HIS A 163 22.43 -4.21 -11.48
N TYR A 164 21.91 -4.62 -10.31
CA TYR A 164 20.66 -4.13 -9.78
C TYR A 164 20.92 -2.96 -8.83
N ARG A 165 20.67 -1.73 -9.28
CA ARG A 165 20.73 -0.52 -8.46
C ARG A 165 19.53 -0.45 -7.53
N ALA A 166 19.47 0.54 -6.61
CA ALA A 166 18.38 0.68 -5.66
C ALA A 166 17.02 0.83 -6.36
N GLU A 167 16.97 1.64 -7.41
CA GLU A 167 15.78 1.84 -8.23
C GLU A 167 15.24 0.56 -8.89
N HIS A 168 16.08 -0.44 -9.11
CA HIS A 168 15.67 -1.75 -9.65
C HIS A 168 15.25 -2.71 -8.53
N ARG A 169 16.04 -2.76 -7.44
CA ARG A 169 15.77 -3.68 -6.33
C ARG A 169 14.50 -3.38 -5.57
N ASP A 170 14.24 -2.07 -5.38
CA ASP A 170 13.20 -1.58 -4.49
C ASP A 170 11.86 -1.31 -5.21
N GLN A 171 11.74 -1.66 -6.49
CA GLN A 171 10.50 -1.54 -7.26
C GLN A 171 9.35 -2.27 -6.60
N LEU A 172 8.13 -1.72 -6.74
CA LEU A 172 6.90 -2.35 -6.29
C LEU A 172 6.78 -3.81 -6.76
N ALA A 173 7.20 -4.10 -8.01
CA ALA A 173 7.16 -5.44 -8.59
C ALA A 173 8.08 -6.45 -7.87
N ASN A 174 9.10 -5.98 -7.14
CA ASN A 174 9.96 -6.82 -6.29
C ASN A 174 9.52 -6.82 -4.82
N CYS A 175 8.34 -6.32 -4.50
CA CYS A 175 7.86 -6.24 -3.14
C CYS A 175 6.63 -7.13 -2.93
N MET A 176 6.54 -7.72 -1.75
CA MET A 176 5.38 -8.50 -1.30
C MET A 176 5.04 -8.16 0.14
N LEU A 177 3.81 -8.51 0.56
CA LEU A 177 3.37 -8.36 1.94
C LEU A 177 3.47 -9.69 2.66
N LEU A 178 4.17 -9.72 3.78
CA LEU A 178 4.31 -10.87 4.66
C LEU A 178 3.85 -10.50 6.08
N THR A 179 3.57 -11.48 6.92
CA THR A 179 3.50 -11.25 8.37
C THR A 179 4.92 -11.01 8.92
N ALA A 180 5.03 -10.43 10.10
CA ALA A 180 6.34 -10.23 10.75
C ALA A 180 7.07 -11.55 10.99
N GLU A 181 6.33 -12.61 11.32
CA GLU A 181 6.88 -13.97 11.49
C GLU A 181 7.40 -14.54 10.17
N GLU A 182 6.60 -14.45 9.09
CA GLU A 182 7.02 -14.90 7.76
C GLU A 182 8.24 -14.14 7.23
N ASN A 183 8.38 -12.87 7.58
CA ASN A 183 9.53 -12.04 7.18
C ASN A 183 10.74 -12.24 8.09
N GLY A 184 10.55 -12.83 9.29
CA GLY A 184 11.59 -13.01 10.29
C GLY A 184 12.67 -14.04 9.90
N PHE A 185 13.65 -14.20 10.80
CA PHE A 185 14.80 -15.07 10.60
C PHE A 185 14.43 -16.53 10.32
N SER A 186 13.39 -17.05 10.97
CA SER A 186 12.87 -18.41 10.73
C SER A 186 11.97 -18.51 9.50
N GLY A 187 11.56 -17.39 8.95
CA GLY A 187 10.69 -17.29 7.78
C GLY A 187 11.47 -17.11 6.47
N LYS A 188 11.03 -16.12 5.68
CA LYS A 188 11.64 -15.82 4.37
C LYS A 188 13.06 -15.28 4.51
N CYS A 189 13.26 -14.25 5.35
CA CYS A 189 14.57 -13.64 5.51
C CYS A 189 15.25 -13.36 4.14
N ASP A 190 16.45 -13.88 3.93
CA ASP A 190 17.22 -13.77 2.67
C ASP A 190 17.01 -14.95 1.70
N LYS A 191 15.98 -15.78 1.90
CA LYS A 191 15.72 -16.92 1.00
C LYS A 191 15.34 -16.43 -0.40
N PRO A 192 15.96 -17.00 -1.45
CA PRO A 192 15.60 -16.68 -2.82
C PRO A 192 14.17 -17.15 -3.14
N PRO A 193 13.50 -16.55 -4.15
CA PRO A 193 12.15 -16.93 -4.54
C PRO A 193 12.00 -18.44 -4.82
N ALA A 194 12.98 -19.06 -5.50
CA ALA A 194 12.95 -20.48 -5.81
C ALA A 194 12.89 -21.38 -4.56
N GLU A 195 13.46 -20.94 -3.44
CA GLU A 195 13.38 -21.65 -2.16
C GLU A 195 12.07 -21.28 -1.42
N TRP A 196 11.73 -19.99 -1.37
CA TRP A 196 10.56 -19.51 -0.61
C TRP A 196 9.24 -19.99 -1.22
N PHE A 197 9.13 -20.00 -2.55
CA PHE A 197 7.94 -20.48 -3.25
C PHE A 197 7.99 -21.96 -3.61
N ALA A 198 9.01 -22.71 -3.20
CA ALA A 198 9.12 -24.13 -3.48
C ALA A 198 7.89 -24.89 -3.00
N ARG A 199 7.35 -25.78 -3.87
CA ARG A 199 6.18 -26.62 -3.56
C ARG A 199 6.34 -27.42 -2.28
N SER A 200 7.56 -27.87 -1.97
CA SER A 200 7.89 -28.67 -0.78
C SER A 200 7.63 -27.95 0.55
N ARG A 201 7.51 -26.62 0.54
CA ARG A 201 7.20 -25.82 1.74
C ARG A 201 5.72 -25.90 2.13
N PHE A 202 4.86 -26.36 1.26
CA PHE A 202 3.40 -26.33 1.45
C PHE A 202 2.83 -27.74 1.66
N SER A 203 1.79 -27.86 2.47
CA SER A 203 1.14 -29.12 2.81
C SER A 203 0.41 -29.76 1.62
N SER A 204 -0.03 -28.96 0.64
CA SER A 204 -0.73 -29.43 -0.57
C SER A 204 -0.53 -28.50 -1.76
N ASP A 205 -0.81 -28.99 -2.98
CA ASP A 205 -0.80 -28.16 -4.19
C ASP A 205 -1.83 -27.03 -4.10
N ALA A 206 -2.94 -27.26 -3.47
CA ALA A 206 -4.00 -26.27 -3.31
C ALA A 206 -3.50 -25.08 -2.42
N THR A 207 -2.82 -25.39 -1.30
CA THR A 207 -2.23 -24.35 -0.43
C THR A 207 -1.10 -23.61 -1.12
N HIS A 208 -0.26 -24.28 -1.88
CA HIS A 208 0.79 -23.66 -2.68
C HIS A 208 0.21 -22.68 -3.71
N LYS A 209 -0.71 -23.15 -4.56
CA LYS A 209 -1.35 -22.30 -5.57
C LYS A 209 -2.09 -21.12 -4.94
N ARG A 210 -2.80 -21.34 -3.84
CA ARG A 210 -3.48 -20.27 -3.11
C ARG A 210 -2.49 -19.22 -2.59
N TYR A 211 -1.35 -19.63 -2.06
CA TYR A 211 -0.31 -18.72 -1.61
C TYR A 211 0.25 -17.88 -2.76
N LEU A 212 0.61 -18.51 -3.88
CA LEU A 212 1.07 -17.78 -5.07
C LEU A 212 0.03 -16.78 -5.58
N GLN A 213 -1.25 -17.18 -5.61
CA GLN A 213 -2.35 -16.29 -6.01
C GLN A 213 -2.51 -15.08 -5.09
N ILE A 214 -2.44 -15.27 -3.76
CA ILE A 214 -2.53 -14.16 -2.80
C ILE A 214 -1.41 -13.16 -3.03
N HIS A 215 -0.20 -13.64 -3.29
CA HIS A 215 0.98 -12.80 -3.49
C HIS A 215 1.19 -12.38 -4.95
N LEU A 216 0.30 -12.78 -5.86
CA LEU A 216 0.38 -12.49 -7.31
C LEU A 216 1.70 -12.96 -7.94
N ILE A 217 2.23 -14.05 -7.42
CA ILE A 217 3.46 -14.68 -7.93
C ILE A 217 3.07 -15.65 -9.06
N PRO A 218 3.68 -15.54 -10.24
CA PRO A 218 3.48 -16.52 -11.31
C PRO A 218 3.88 -17.93 -10.85
N ASP A 219 3.08 -18.94 -11.18
CA ASP A 219 3.38 -20.35 -10.94
C ASP A 219 4.33 -20.87 -12.03
N ASP A 220 5.50 -20.22 -12.11
CA ASP A 220 6.55 -20.55 -13.06
C ASP A 220 7.93 -20.49 -12.37
N PRO A 221 8.53 -21.63 -12.01
CA PRO A 221 9.82 -21.69 -11.33
C PRO A 221 10.99 -21.04 -12.08
N GLU A 222 10.90 -20.89 -13.41
CA GLU A 222 11.96 -20.22 -14.17
C GLU A 222 12.02 -18.72 -13.82
N LEU A 223 10.84 -18.09 -13.56
CA LEU A 223 10.78 -16.69 -13.14
C LEU A 223 11.26 -16.46 -11.69
N TRP A 224 11.49 -17.52 -10.92
CA TRP A 224 11.98 -17.43 -9.55
C TRP A 224 13.51 -17.51 -9.46
N LYS A 225 14.18 -17.71 -10.57
CA LYS A 225 15.64 -17.75 -10.65
C LYS A 225 16.20 -16.35 -10.90
N LEU A 226 17.39 -16.14 -10.39
CA LEU A 226 18.19 -14.96 -10.72
C LEU A 226 19.11 -15.34 -11.86
N GLU A 227 18.98 -14.66 -12.98
CA GLU A 227 19.88 -14.83 -14.15
C GLU A 227 21.24 -14.14 -13.93
#